data_654ce9259bea6835f64f6a075ca4b264
#
_entry.id   654ce9259bea6835f64f6a075ca4b264
#
_cell.length_a   1.000
_cell.length_b   1.000
_cell.length_c   1.000
_cell.angle_alpha   90.00
_cell.angle_beta   90.00
_cell.angle_gamma   90.00
#
_symmetry.space_group_name_H-M   'P 1'
#
loop_
_entity.id
_entity.type
_entity.pdbx_description
1 polymer ?
#
loop_
_entity_poly.entity_id
_entity_poly.type
_entity_poly.pdbx_seq_one_letter_code
_entity_poly.pdbx_strand_id
1 'polypeptide(L)'
;MLNILEPLRAKLVLAQAGASYMTGLVGNISIPAYSGSQVTWEGEVADAKDGAGTFTEVKLEPHRLTAYIDLSKQFLIQDSVSAEEMLKRDIVNAIANKLEATILGSETIVNAPEGMLNGVVADSEAITYEDIVAMETELEEANVRGDIKFVVSPSAKAKLKTTKLDAGSGKFAMEGNEVNGYPVLCTSAVAGKGVIYGNFNDLVIGQWGGIDLTVDPYTQAANGKVRLVINAYFDAKPRRAESFVKKILA
;
A
#
# COMPACT_ATOMS: atom_id res chain seq x y z
N MET A 1 8.38 24.42 -8.52
CA MET A 1 8.18 23.02 -8.10
C MET A 1 6.90 22.50 -8.74
N LEU A 2 7.00 21.48 -9.56
CA LEU A 2 5.83 20.87 -10.19
C LEU A 2 5.01 20.16 -9.11
N ASN A 3 3.72 20.50 -8.98
CA ASN A 3 2.83 19.79 -8.07
C ASN A 3 2.42 18.44 -8.70
N ILE A 4 3.29 17.42 -8.52
CA ILE A 4 3.09 16.06 -9.04
C ILE A 4 2.36 15.19 -8.00
N LEU A 5 2.22 15.69 -6.76
CA LEU A 5 1.69 14.93 -5.62
C LEU A 5 0.21 14.62 -5.72
N GLU A 6 -0.63 15.58 -6.08
CA GLU A 6 -2.08 15.33 -6.19
C GLU A 6 -2.42 14.34 -7.32
N PRO A 7 -1.84 14.47 -8.54
CA PRO A 7 -2.02 13.46 -9.57
C PRO A 7 -1.51 12.08 -9.18
N LEU A 8 -0.41 11.99 -8.41
CA LEU A 8 0.11 10.74 -7.90
C LEU A 8 -0.88 10.06 -6.96
N ARG A 9 -1.38 10.78 -5.95
CA ARG A 9 -2.35 10.27 -4.97
C ARG A 9 -3.64 9.80 -5.62
N ALA A 10 -4.17 10.56 -6.57
CA ALA A 10 -5.42 10.21 -7.25
C ALA A 10 -5.35 8.89 -8.03
N LYS A 11 -4.15 8.42 -8.38
CA LYS A 11 -3.94 7.17 -9.13
C LYS A 11 -3.70 5.95 -8.23
N LEU A 12 -3.31 6.15 -6.99
CA LEU A 12 -3.01 5.06 -6.06
C LEU A 12 -4.31 4.40 -5.56
N VAL A 13 -4.42 3.08 -5.72
CA VAL A 13 -5.51 2.30 -5.12
C VAL A 13 -5.43 2.35 -3.59
N LEU A 14 -4.23 2.46 -3.02
CA LEU A 14 -4.03 2.67 -1.58
C LEU A 14 -4.70 3.96 -1.08
N ALA A 15 -4.72 5.04 -1.89
CA ALA A 15 -5.45 6.25 -1.52
C ALA A 15 -6.98 6.03 -1.52
N GLN A 16 -7.50 5.24 -2.47
CA GLN A 16 -8.92 4.85 -2.50
C GLN A 16 -9.27 3.90 -1.35
N ALA A 17 -8.31 3.07 -0.94
CA ALA A 17 -8.45 2.22 0.24
C ALA A 17 -8.50 3.02 1.55
N GLY A 18 -7.95 4.25 1.58
CA GLY A 18 -7.95 5.12 2.73
C GLY A 18 -6.59 5.24 3.43
N ALA A 19 -5.48 4.83 2.81
CA ALA A 19 -4.15 4.92 3.40
C ALA A 19 -3.81 6.36 3.82
N SER A 20 -3.18 6.49 5.00
CA SER A 20 -2.77 7.79 5.56
C SER A 20 -1.48 8.26 4.93
N TYR A 21 -1.48 9.45 4.33
CA TYR A 21 -0.29 10.05 3.72
C TYR A 21 0.30 11.15 4.60
N MET A 22 1.59 11.00 4.93
CA MET A 22 2.39 12.01 5.62
C MET A 22 3.40 12.60 4.64
N THR A 23 3.33 13.90 4.40
CA THR A 23 4.20 14.62 3.44
C THR A 23 5.06 15.66 4.13
N GLY A 24 6.17 16.04 3.48
CA GLY A 24 7.07 17.06 4.00
C GLY A 24 7.89 16.60 5.20
N LEU A 25 8.11 15.29 5.33
CA LEU A 25 8.87 14.70 6.42
C LEU A 25 10.35 15.08 6.33
N VAL A 26 11.02 15.17 7.48
CA VAL A 26 12.46 15.47 7.61
C VAL A 26 13.08 14.51 8.62
N GLY A 27 14.16 13.84 8.22
CA GLY A 27 14.82 12.83 9.05
C GLY A 27 13.99 11.57 9.23
N ASN A 28 14.39 10.68 10.14
CA ASN A 28 13.65 9.49 10.47
C ASN A 28 12.47 9.87 11.37
N ILE A 29 11.31 9.28 11.12
CA ILE A 29 10.08 9.57 11.87
C ILE A 29 9.74 8.38 12.73
N SER A 30 9.45 8.62 14.00
CA SER A 30 8.91 7.62 14.93
C SER A 30 7.44 7.95 15.22
N ILE A 31 6.57 7.01 14.94
CA ILE A 31 5.14 7.11 15.23
C ILE A 31 4.88 6.25 16.46
N PRO A 32 4.52 6.86 17.61
CA PRO A 32 4.19 6.07 18.79
C PRO A 32 2.88 5.31 18.57
N ALA A 33 2.87 4.05 18.94
CA ALA A 33 1.69 3.21 19.05
C ALA A 33 1.53 2.74 20.50
N TYR A 34 0.32 2.73 21.00
CA TYR A 34 0.00 2.32 22.37
C TYR A 34 -1.00 1.17 22.34
N SER A 35 -0.70 0.09 23.06
CA SER A 35 -1.53 -1.12 23.08
C SER A 35 -2.87 -0.96 23.82
N GLY A 36 -3.09 0.19 24.45
CA GLY A 36 -4.26 0.47 25.26
C GLY A 36 -4.06 0.09 26.73
N SER A 37 -4.82 0.75 27.60
CA SER A 37 -4.85 0.44 29.05
C SER A 37 -5.85 -0.67 29.31
N GLN A 38 -5.51 -1.55 30.25
CA GLN A 38 -6.40 -2.58 30.76
C GLN A 38 -6.96 -2.17 32.12
N VAL A 39 -8.23 -2.42 32.34
CA VAL A 39 -8.88 -2.18 33.63
C VAL A 39 -9.45 -3.50 34.16
N THR A 40 -9.38 -3.69 35.48
CA THR A 40 -9.86 -4.89 36.16
C THR A 40 -10.91 -4.52 37.19
N TRP A 41 -11.86 -5.42 37.41
CA TRP A 41 -12.78 -5.32 38.53
C TRP A 41 -12.10 -5.93 39.77
N GLU A 42 -11.95 -5.13 40.84
CA GLU A 42 -11.36 -5.56 42.09
C GLU A 42 -12.39 -5.50 43.21
N GLY A 43 -12.12 -6.25 44.29
CA GLY A 43 -12.95 -6.19 45.50
C GLY A 43 -12.81 -4.85 46.24
N GLU A 44 -13.78 -4.55 47.12
CA GLU A 44 -13.92 -3.25 47.80
C GLU A 44 -12.65 -2.78 48.54
N VAL A 45 -11.81 -3.70 49.00
CA VAL A 45 -10.58 -3.42 49.74
C VAL A 45 -9.32 -3.94 49.04
N ALA A 46 -9.41 -4.36 47.77
CA ALA A 46 -8.26 -4.85 47.00
C ALA A 46 -7.48 -3.71 46.35
N ASP A 47 -6.16 -3.85 46.29
CA ASP A 47 -5.31 -2.88 45.60
C ASP A 47 -5.58 -2.90 44.09
N ALA A 48 -5.56 -1.71 43.50
CA ALA A 48 -5.69 -1.57 42.02
C ALA A 48 -4.48 -2.23 41.33
N LYS A 49 -4.75 -2.96 40.25
CA LYS A 49 -3.69 -3.54 39.40
C LYS A 49 -3.16 -2.54 38.42
N ASP A 50 -1.88 -2.69 38.07
CA ASP A 50 -1.29 -1.90 36.98
C ASP A 50 -1.96 -2.28 35.65
N GLY A 51 -2.68 -1.32 35.09
CA GLY A 51 -3.36 -1.45 33.81
C GLY A 51 -2.62 -0.73 32.67
N ALA A 52 -1.35 -0.38 32.83
CA ALA A 52 -0.58 0.31 31.80
C ALA A 52 -0.36 -0.59 30.56
N GLY A 53 -0.71 -0.06 29.40
CA GLY A 53 -0.35 -0.68 28.14
C GLY A 53 1.12 -0.45 27.79
N THR A 54 1.57 -1.10 26.74
CA THR A 54 2.93 -0.96 26.20
C THR A 54 2.97 0.08 25.09
N PHE A 55 4.02 0.91 25.13
CA PHE A 55 4.33 1.81 24.02
C PHE A 55 5.27 1.11 23.04
N THR A 56 4.90 1.12 21.77
CA THR A 56 5.74 0.68 20.66
C THR A 56 5.94 1.83 19.69
N GLU A 57 6.97 1.75 18.88
CA GLU A 57 7.28 2.78 17.89
C GLU A 57 7.33 2.16 16.49
N VAL A 58 6.59 2.75 15.55
CA VAL A 58 6.72 2.45 14.13
C VAL A 58 7.66 3.48 13.53
N LYS A 59 8.84 3.03 13.09
CA LYS A 59 9.86 3.89 12.49
C LYS A 59 9.72 3.89 10.98
N LEU A 60 9.64 5.10 10.40
CA LEU A 60 9.69 5.33 8.98
C LEU A 60 11.03 5.96 8.59
N GLU A 61 11.64 5.44 7.54
CA GLU A 61 12.95 5.85 7.04
C GLU A 61 12.88 6.14 5.54
N PRO A 62 13.59 7.18 5.02
CA PRO A 62 13.51 7.54 3.62
C PRO A 62 14.21 6.51 2.71
N HIS A 63 13.46 5.82 1.89
CA HIS A 63 13.96 4.96 0.82
C HIS A 63 13.89 5.68 -0.52
N ARG A 64 15.00 5.69 -1.27
CA ARG A 64 15.10 6.41 -2.54
C ARG A 64 14.52 5.60 -3.70
N LEU A 65 13.46 6.10 -4.29
CA LEU A 65 12.93 5.65 -5.57
C LEU A 65 13.49 6.56 -6.67
N THR A 66 14.20 6.00 -7.65
CA THR A 66 14.89 6.76 -8.68
C THR A 66 14.75 6.13 -10.06
N ALA A 67 14.75 6.97 -11.10
CA ALA A 67 14.84 6.57 -12.50
C ALA A 67 15.53 7.66 -13.29
N TYR A 68 16.03 7.32 -14.48
CA TYR A 68 16.43 8.31 -15.47
C TYR A 68 15.84 7.98 -16.85
N ILE A 69 15.61 9.02 -17.63
CA ILE A 69 15.09 8.93 -19.00
C ILE A 69 15.97 9.77 -19.90
N ASP A 70 16.50 9.18 -20.97
CA ASP A 70 17.29 9.89 -21.98
C ASP A 70 16.40 10.28 -23.17
N LEU A 71 16.26 11.57 -23.41
CA LEU A 71 15.43 12.15 -24.47
C LEU A 71 16.28 12.72 -25.59
N SER A 72 15.92 12.46 -26.82
CA SER A 72 16.55 13.09 -27.99
C SER A 72 16.22 14.60 -28.03
N LYS A 73 17.23 15.44 -28.23
CA LYS A 73 17.03 16.87 -28.46
C LYS A 73 16.15 17.14 -29.68
N GLN A 74 16.26 16.31 -30.72
CA GLN A 74 15.42 16.42 -31.92
C GLN A 74 13.93 16.20 -31.58
N PHE A 75 13.62 15.21 -30.73
CA PHE A 75 12.25 14.96 -30.28
C PHE A 75 11.69 16.18 -29.50
N LEU A 76 12.47 16.77 -28.60
CA LEU A 76 12.06 17.95 -27.83
C LEU A 76 11.84 19.20 -28.71
N ILE A 77 12.52 19.32 -29.86
CA ILE A 77 12.34 20.44 -30.79
C ILE A 77 11.08 20.23 -31.65
N GLN A 78 10.78 19.00 -32.02
CA GLN A 78 9.66 18.69 -32.91
C GLN A 78 8.30 18.78 -32.24
N ASP A 79 8.20 18.42 -30.94
CA ASP A 79 6.92 18.37 -30.21
C ASP A 79 7.11 18.78 -28.74
N SER A 80 7.39 20.05 -28.49
CA SER A 80 7.88 20.50 -27.19
C SER A 80 6.84 20.53 -26.07
N VAL A 81 5.58 20.88 -26.35
CA VAL A 81 4.56 21.09 -25.29
C VAL A 81 3.83 19.77 -24.95
N SER A 82 3.39 19.05 -25.95
CA SER A 82 2.66 17.78 -25.78
C SER A 82 3.55 16.68 -25.23
N ALA A 83 4.81 16.62 -25.68
CA ALA A 83 5.80 15.66 -25.21
C ALA A 83 6.17 15.85 -23.73
N GLU A 84 6.32 17.08 -23.26
CA GLU A 84 6.65 17.35 -21.87
C GLU A 84 5.52 16.92 -20.92
N GLU A 85 4.28 17.23 -21.26
CA GLU A 85 3.12 16.80 -20.46
C GLU A 85 2.94 15.27 -20.46
N MET A 86 3.15 14.62 -21.60
CA MET A 86 3.10 13.17 -21.70
C MET A 86 4.15 12.52 -20.79
N LEU A 87 5.39 13.01 -20.82
CA LEU A 87 6.47 12.51 -19.98
C LEU A 87 6.20 12.74 -18.49
N LYS A 88 5.70 13.90 -18.10
CA LYS A 88 5.31 14.17 -16.71
C LYS A 88 4.26 13.17 -16.24
N ARG A 89 3.25 12.88 -17.05
CA ARG A 89 2.21 11.89 -16.73
C ARG A 89 2.77 10.46 -16.62
N ASP A 90 3.66 10.10 -17.54
CA ASP A 90 4.31 8.78 -17.55
C ASP A 90 5.18 8.58 -16.31
N ILE A 91 5.98 9.57 -15.93
CA ILE A 91 6.78 9.57 -14.71
C ILE A 91 5.91 9.37 -13.47
N VAL A 92 4.82 10.14 -13.36
CA VAL A 92 3.88 10.02 -12.23
C VAL A 92 3.28 8.61 -12.17
N ASN A 93 2.90 8.05 -13.32
CA ASN A 93 2.36 6.69 -13.39
C ASN A 93 3.41 5.65 -12.98
N ALA A 94 4.64 5.80 -13.47
CA ALA A 94 5.73 4.86 -13.16
C ALA A 94 6.05 4.87 -11.64
N ILE A 95 6.11 6.05 -11.02
CA ILE A 95 6.32 6.17 -9.58
C ILE A 95 5.16 5.55 -8.80
N ALA A 96 3.91 5.86 -9.18
CA ALA A 96 2.71 5.30 -8.55
C ALA A 96 2.71 3.78 -8.60
N ASN A 97 2.87 3.22 -9.80
CA ASN A 97 2.86 1.78 -10.00
C ASN A 97 3.97 1.08 -9.23
N LYS A 98 5.19 1.65 -9.21
CA LYS A 98 6.32 1.05 -8.49
C LYS A 98 6.11 1.12 -6.98
N LEU A 99 5.62 2.25 -6.47
CA LEU A 99 5.33 2.44 -5.06
C LEU A 99 4.26 1.45 -4.58
N GLU A 100 3.13 1.35 -5.29
CA GLU A 100 2.09 0.38 -4.96
C GLU A 100 2.58 -1.07 -5.05
N ALA A 101 3.29 -1.42 -6.11
CA ALA A 101 3.82 -2.77 -6.28
C ALA A 101 4.83 -3.14 -5.18
N THR A 102 5.57 -2.17 -4.64
CA THR A 102 6.47 -2.39 -3.52
C THR A 102 5.69 -2.56 -2.22
N ILE A 103 4.75 -1.66 -1.91
CA ILE A 103 3.97 -1.70 -0.66
C ILE A 103 3.05 -2.94 -0.60
N LEU A 104 2.41 -3.31 -1.71
CA LEU A 104 1.50 -4.47 -1.81
C LEU A 104 2.22 -5.75 -2.25
N GLY A 105 3.55 -5.71 -2.32
CA GLY A 105 4.40 -6.81 -2.75
C GLY A 105 4.63 -7.86 -1.66
N SER A 106 5.17 -9.00 -2.09
CA SER A 106 5.61 -10.11 -1.21
C SER A 106 7.14 -10.25 -1.14
N GLU A 107 7.87 -9.48 -1.91
CA GLU A 107 9.32 -9.58 -1.99
C GLU A 107 10.00 -8.54 -1.11
N THR A 108 11.12 -8.93 -0.48
CA THR A 108 12.03 -8.00 0.18
C THR A 108 12.97 -7.39 -0.85
N ILE A 109 12.76 -6.12 -1.17
CA ILE A 109 13.63 -5.36 -2.07
C ILE A 109 14.63 -4.58 -1.23
N VAL A 110 15.92 -4.74 -1.51
CA VAL A 110 16.98 -4.01 -0.79
C VAL A 110 16.80 -2.51 -0.98
N ASN A 111 16.87 -1.74 0.11
CA ASN A 111 16.68 -0.28 0.14
C ASN A 111 15.29 0.21 -0.32
N ALA A 112 14.25 -0.59 -0.12
CA ALA A 112 12.88 -0.22 -0.39
C ALA A 112 11.98 -0.50 0.83
N PRO A 113 10.78 0.10 0.91
CA PRO A 113 9.79 -0.27 1.92
C PRO A 113 9.49 -1.76 1.90
N GLU A 114 9.19 -2.31 3.07
CA GLU A 114 8.78 -3.70 3.18
C GLU A 114 7.37 -3.89 2.62
N GLY A 115 7.19 -4.93 1.79
CA GLY A 115 5.89 -5.25 1.22
C GLY A 115 4.92 -5.84 2.26
N MET A 116 3.66 -5.50 2.16
CA MET A 116 2.63 -5.97 3.11
C MET A 116 2.44 -7.49 3.07
N LEU A 117 2.69 -8.13 1.93
CA LEU A 117 2.61 -9.59 1.77
C LEU A 117 3.95 -10.30 2.02
N ASN A 118 4.98 -9.56 2.49
CA ASN A 118 6.25 -10.17 2.82
C ASN A 118 6.09 -11.17 3.98
N GLY A 119 6.69 -12.35 3.84
CA GLY A 119 6.59 -13.43 4.82
C GLY A 119 5.24 -14.17 4.86
N VAL A 120 4.25 -13.78 4.05
CA VAL A 120 2.99 -14.51 3.93
C VAL A 120 3.21 -15.75 3.06
N VAL A 121 2.94 -16.92 3.62
CA VAL A 121 3.01 -18.20 2.90
C VAL A 121 1.75 -18.36 2.07
N ALA A 122 1.91 -18.79 0.82
CA ALA A 122 0.76 -19.08 -0.03
C ALA A 122 -0.02 -20.31 0.48
N ASP A 123 -1.35 -20.20 0.47
CA ASP A 123 -2.22 -21.31 0.82
C ASP A 123 -2.01 -22.48 -0.15
N SER A 124 -2.03 -23.71 0.36
CA SER A 124 -1.90 -24.92 -0.45
C SER A 124 -3.22 -25.38 -1.05
N GLU A 125 -4.33 -24.94 -0.48
CA GLU A 125 -5.68 -25.32 -0.86
C GLU A 125 -6.45 -24.15 -1.48
N ALA A 126 -7.50 -24.46 -2.22
CA ALA A 126 -8.37 -23.45 -2.80
C ALA A 126 -9.15 -22.74 -1.70
N ILE A 127 -9.24 -21.41 -1.79
CA ILE A 127 -9.99 -20.60 -0.83
C ILE A 127 -11.46 -21.05 -0.76
N THR A 128 -11.94 -21.20 0.44
CA THR A 128 -13.34 -21.51 0.76
C THR A 128 -14.05 -20.25 1.29
N TYR A 129 -15.38 -20.32 1.40
CA TYR A 129 -16.13 -19.25 2.06
C TYR A 129 -15.81 -19.15 3.55
N GLU A 130 -15.53 -20.29 4.19
CA GLU A 130 -15.12 -20.35 5.59
C GLU A 130 -13.81 -19.61 5.84
N ASP A 131 -12.85 -19.66 4.90
CA ASP A 131 -11.60 -18.89 4.98
C ASP A 131 -11.84 -17.37 4.96
N ILE A 132 -12.81 -16.93 4.17
CA ILE A 132 -13.18 -15.51 4.11
C ILE A 132 -13.79 -15.08 5.44
N VAL A 133 -14.69 -15.85 5.99
CA VAL A 133 -15.30 -15.59 7.31
C VAL A 133 -14.23 -15.62 8.42
N ALA A 134 -13.26 -16.53 8.33
CA ALA A 134 -12.14 -16.57 9.27
C ALA A 134 -11.30 -15.28 9.24
N MET A 135 -11.03 -14.71 8.04
CA MET A 135 -10.36 -13.42 7.93
C MET A 135 -11.14 -12.28 8.59
N GLU A 136 -12.47 -12.28 8.47
CA GLU A 136 -13.35 -11.31 9.12
C GLU A 136 -13.31 -11.46 10.63
N THR A 137 -13.42 -12.70 11.12
CA THR A 137 -13.37 -13.03 12.54
C THR A 137 -12.05 -12.59 13.18
N GLU A 138 -10.91 -12.84 12.52
CA GLU A 138 -9.59 -12.43 13.01
C GLU A 138 -9.50 -10.91 13.22
N LEU A 139 -10.07 -10.13 12.29
CA LEU A 139 -10.06 -8.68 12.39
C LEU A 139 -11.00 -8.16 13.48
N GLU A 140 -12.17 -8.81 13.63
CA GLU A 140 -13.15 -8.48 14.67
C GLU A 140 -12.63 -8.81 16.07
N GLU A 141 -11.96 -9.96 16.24
CA GLU A 141 -11.30 -10.35 17.51
C GLU A 141 -10.20 -9.36 17.88
N ALA A 142 -9.47 -8.82 16.90
CA ALA A 142 -8.50 -7.74 17.10
C ALA A 142 -9.16 -6.38 17.39
N ASN A 143 -10.50 -6.30 17.43
CA ASN A 143 -11.28 -5.07 17.64
C ASN A 143 -10.92 -3.95 16.64
N VAL A 144 -10.59 -4.30 15.41
CA VAL A 144 -10.36 -3.33 14.35
C VAL A 144 -11.70 -2.79 13.86
N ARG A 145 -11.83 -1.48 13.81
CA ARG A 145 -13.05 -0.80 13.39
C ARG A 145 -12.73 0.28 12.36
N GLY A 146 -13.74 0.73 11.65
CA GLY A 146 -13.64 1.84 10.69
C GLY A 146 -13.92 1.40 9.25
N ASP A 147 -13.25 1.99 8.29
CA ASP A 147 -13.47 1.75 6.86
C ASP A 147 -12.63 0.55 6.40
N ILE A 148 -13.17 -0.65 6.62
CA ILE A 148 -12.52 -1.91 6.30
C ILE A 148 -12.79 -2.27 4.83
N LYS A 149 -11.75 -2.68 4.11
CA LYS A 149 -11.82 -3.02 2.69
C LYS A 149 -10.94 -4.20 2.34
N PHE A 150 -11.28 -4.85 1.23
CA PHE A 150 -10.41 -5.81 0.57
C PHE A 150 -9.58 -5.11 -0.51
N VAL A 151 -8.27 -5.34 -0.53
CA VAL A 151 -7.38 -5.01 -1.65
C VAL A 151 -6.83 -6.31 -2.20
N VAL A 152 -7.14 -6.61 -3.46
CA VAL A 152 -6.89 -7.92 -4.05
C VAL A 152 -6.21 -7.84 -5.40
N SER A 153 -5.46 -8.88 -5.76
CA SER A 153 -4.96 -9.04 -7.12
C SER A 153 -6.08 -9.44 -8.09
N PRO A 154 -5.93 -9.20 -9.40
CA PRO A 154 -6.92 -9.65 -10.41
C PRO A 154 -7.16 -11.16 -10.36
N SER A 155 -6.12 -11.95 -10.09
CA SER A 155 -6.21 -13.40 -9.96
C SER A 155 -6.99 -13.82 -8.72
N ALA A 156 -6.76 -13.17 -7.57
CA ALA A 156 -7.52 -13.40 -6.35
C ALA A 156 -8.99 -13.00 -6.52
N LYS A 157 -9.25 -11.85 -7.17
CA LYS A 157 -10.62 -11.43 -7.51
C LYS A 157 -11.36 -12.47 -8.34
N ALA A 158 -10.70 -13.07 -9.32
CA ALA A 158 -11.30 -14.13 -10.13
C ALA A 158 -11.65 -15.36 -9.28
N LYS A 159 -10.78 -15.74 -8.32
CA LYS A 159 -11.05 -16.82 -7.37
C LYS A 159 -12.26 -16.51 -6.48
N LEU A 160 -12.32 -15.33 -5.87
CA LEU A 160 -13.45 -14.91 -5.03
C LEU A 160 -14.79 -14.93 -5.78
N LYS A 161 -14.80 -14.55 -7.06
CA LYS A 161 -15.99 -14.64 -7.92
C LYS A 161 -16.43 -16.05 -8.26
N THR A 162 -15.56 -17.04 -8.14
CA THR A 162 -15.86 -18.45 -8.44
C THR A 162 -16.03 -19.30 -7.17
N THR A 163 -15.65 -18.78 -6.01
CA THR A 163 -15.86 -19.43 -4.70
C THR A 163 -17.35 -19.39 -4.35
N LYS A 164 -17.95 -20.57 -4.16
CA LYS A 164 -19.37 -20.68 -3.79
C LYS A 164 -19.54 -20.48 -2.29
N LEU A 165 -20.66 -19.87 -1.88
CA LEU A 165 -21.03 -19.78 -0.47
C LEU A 165 -21.35 -21.16 0.10
N ASP A 166 -22.11 -21.96 -0.68
CA ASP A 166 -22.48 -23.31 -0.34
C ASP A 166 -22.73 -24.17 -1.60
N ALA A 167 -23.03 -25.45 -1.42
CA ALA A 167 -23.23 -26.37 -2.52
C ALA A 167 -24.59 -26.19 -3.25
N GLY A 168 -25.53 -25.43 -2.69
CA GLY A 168 -26.94 -25.43 -3.16
C GLY A 168 -27.49 -24.06 -3.56
N SER A 169 -27.01 -22.96 -3.02
CA SER A 169 -27.60 -21.61 -3.20
C SER A 169 -27.35 -21.00 -4.57
N GLY A 170 -26.33 -21.46 -5.30
CA GLY A 170 -25.89 -20.82 -6.55
C GLY A 170 -25.24 -19.44 -6.34
N LYS A 171 -25.01 -19.02 -5.09
CA LYS A 171 -24.37 -17.75 -4.74
C LYS A 171 -22.85 -17.90 -4.65
N PHE A 172 -22.16 -16.81 -4.88
CA PHE A 172 -20.69 -16.72 -4.83
C PHE A 172 -20.25 -15.78 -3.71
N ALA A 173 -19.03 -15.98 -3.21
CA ALA A 173 -18.45 -15.18 -2.14
C ALA A 173 -18.33 -13.69 -2.50
N MET A 174 -18.15 -13.39 -3.79
CA MET A 174 -18.10 -12.03 -4.29
C MET A 174 -19.29 -11.75 -5.20
N GLU A 175 -20.12 -10.79 -4.81
CA GLU A 175 -21.21 -10.25 -5.61
C GLU A 175 -20.95 -8.78 -5.93
N GLY A 176 -21.02 -8.39 -7.20
CA GLY A 176 -20.66 -7.03 -7.62
C GLY A 176 -19.17 -6.73 -7.37
N ASN A 177 -18.89 -5.77 -6.53
CA ASN A 177 -17.56 -5.39 -6.07
C ASN A 177 -17.44 -5.47 -4.53
N GLU A 178 -18.18 -6.37 -3.90
CA GLU A 178 -18.22 -6.55 -2.45
C GLU A 178 -18.09 -8.03 -2.09
N VAL A 179 -17.48 -8.28 -0.94
CA VAL A 179 -17.43 -9.58 -0.27
C VAL A 179 -18.01 -9.37 1.12
N ASN A 180 -19.10 -10.06 1.44
CA ASN A 180 -19.83 -9.93 2.71
C ASN A 180 -20.17 -8.46 3.11
N GLY A 181 -20.43 -7.58 2.11
CA GLY A 181 -20.73 -6.17 2.35
C GLY A 181 -19.49 -5.27 2.46
N TYR A 182 -18.29 -5.81 2.38
CA TYR A 182 -17.05 -5.05 2.37
C TYR A 182 -16.59 -4.75 0.94
N PRO A 183 -16.21 -3.49 0.63
CA PRO A 183 -15.77 -3.11 -0.71
C PRO A 183 -14.48 -3.82 -1.11
N VAL A 184 -14.39 -4.24 -2.37
CA VAL A 184 -13.22 -4.89 -2.96
C VAL A 184 -12.55 -3.98 -3.98
N LEU A 185 -11.34 -3.55 -3.68
CA LEU A 185 -10.47 -2.81 -4.60
C LEU A 185 -9.51 -3.79 -5.27
N CYS A 186 -9.42 -3.73 -6.60
CA CYS A 186 -8.59 -4.63 -7.38
C CYS A 186 -7.44 -3.87 -8.03
N THR A 187 -6.21 -4.34 -7.79
CA THR A 187 -5.01 -3.79 -8.44
C THR A 187 -4.02 -4.88 -8.81
N SER A 188 -3.36 -4.72 -9.96
CA SER A 188 -2.27 -5.60 -10.38
C SER A 188 -0.99 -5.41 -9.56
N ALA A 189 -0.94 -4.39 -8.70
CA ALA A 189 0.18 -4.15 -7.79
C ALA A 189 0.27 -5.16 -6.64
N VAL A 190 -0.84 -5.84 -6.30
CA VAL A 190 -0.83 -6.91 -5.29
C VAL A 190 -0.14 -8.14 -5.86
N ALA A 191 0.89 -8.63 -5.17
CA ALA A 191 1.70 -9.75 -5.63
C ALA A 191 0.90 -11.07 -5.68
N GLY A 192 1.16 -11.86 -6.71
CA GLY A 192 0.60 -13.21 -6.87
C GLY A 192 -0.93 -13.23 -6.87
N LYS A 193 -1.51 -14.11 -6.06
CA LYS A 193 -2.95 -14.17 -5.79
C LYS A 193 -3.25 -13.58 -4.40
N GLY A 194 -2.60 -12.45 -4.07
CA GLY A 194 -2.71 -11.82 -2.76
C GLY A 194 -4.09 -11.22 -2.49
N VAL A 195 -4.48 -11.32 -1.23
CA VAL A 195 -5.65 -10.69 -0.61
C VAL A 195 -5.18 -9.99 0.66
N ILE A 196 -5.49 -8.73 0.78
CA ILE A 196 -5.24 -7.92 1.97
C ILE A 196 -6.58 -7.37 2.43
N TYR A 197 -6.99 -7.75 3.63
CA TYR A 197 -8.24 -7.31 4.23
C TYR A 197 -7.93 -6.53 5.50
N GLY A 198 -8.49 -5.34 5.65
CA GLY A 198 -8.23 -4.52 6.83
C GLY A 198 -8.61 -3.06 6.72
N ASN A 199 -8.26 -2.30 7.77
CA ASN A 199 -8.45 -0.86 7.83
C ASN A 199 -7.20 -0.14 7.30
N PHE A 200 -7.27 0.31 6.07
CA PHE A 200 -6.14 0.97 5.40
C PHE A 200 -5.80 2.36 5.98
N ASN A 201 -6.65 2.98 6.81
CA ASN A 201 -6.28 4.20 7.53
C ASN A 201 -5.08 3.98 8.47
N ASP A 202 -4.83 2.73 8.90
CA ASP A 202 -3.69 2.36 9.71
C ASP A 202 -2.42 2.10 8.89
N LEU A 203 -2.50 2.09 7.56
CA LEU A 203 -1.32 2.08 6.70
C LEU A 203 -0.83 3.51 6.52
N VAL A 204 0.38 3.79 7.02
CA VAL A 204 1.01 5.10 6.88
C VAL A 204 2.01 5.06 5.75
N ILE A 205 1.88 5.99 4.82
CA ILE A 205 2.81 6.21 3.71
C ILE A 205 3.50 7.54 3.96
N GLY A 206 4.79 7.49 4.27
CA GLY A 206 5.64 8.66 4.47
C GLY A 206 6.30 9.11 3.18
N GLN A 207 6.37 10.43 2.99
CA GLN A 207 7.08 11.05 1.88
C GLN A 207 7.99 12.16 2.39
N TRP A 208 9.27 12.09 2.03
CA TRP A 208 10.28 13.09 2.35
C TRP A 208 10.51 14.00 1.16
N GLY A 209 10.28 15.29 1.38
CA GLY A 209 10.38 16.28 0.32
C GLY A 209 9.37 16.09 -0.81
N GLY A 210 9.69 16.64 -1.98
CA GLY A 210 8.93 16.46 -3.22
C GLY A 210 9.58 15.46 -4.15
N ILE A 211 8.95 15.23 -5.29
CA ILE A 211 9.60 14.53 -6.41
C ILE A 211 10.58 15.52 -7.05
N ASP A 212 11.86 15.18 -7.01
CA ASP A 212 12.92 15.96 -7.62
C ASP A 212 13.12 15.49 -9.08
N LEU A 213 13.02 16.43 -10.00
CA LEU A 213 13.28 16.22 -11.43
C LEU A 213 14.46 17.08 -11.85
N THR A 214 15.62 16.46 -11.99
CA THR A 214 16.84 17.10 -12.47
C THR A 214 17.02 16.91 -13.97
N VAL A 215 17.21 18.02 -14.69
CA VAL A 215 17.51 18.00 -16.13
C VAL A 215 19.02 18.11 -16.32
N ASP A 216 19.63 17.06 -16.88
CA ASP A 216 21.06 17.00 -17.19
C ASP A 216 21.29 17.03 -18.71
N PRO A 217 21.68 18.18 -19.26
CA PRO A 217 21.98 18.32 -20.68
C PRO A 217 23.41 17.88 -21.05
N TYR A 218 24.27 17.54 -20.07
CA TYR A 218 25.70 17.37 -20.28
C TYR A 218 26.10 15.90 -20.43
N THR A 219 25.63 15.01 -19.57
CA THR A 219 26.04 13.60 -19.53
C THR A 219 25.83 12.88 -20.87
N GLN A 220 24.80 13.23 -21.62
CA GLN A 220 24.47 12.63 -22.95
C GLN A 220 24.61 13.62 -24.11
N ALA A 221 25.35 14.71 -23.91
CA ALA A 221 25.51 15.78 -24.91
C ALA A 221 26.10 15.27 -26.23
N ALA A 222 27.09 14.38 -26.17
CA ALA A 222 27.73 13.79 -27.35
C ALA A 222 26.76 12.95 -28.19
N ASN A 223 25.72 12.37 -27.56
CA ASN A 223 24.69 11.56 -28.22
C ASN A 223 23.45 12.39 -28.65
N GLY A 224 23.51 13.71 -28.52
CA GLY A 224 22.38 14.61 -28.84
C GLY A 224 21.15 14.39 -27.94
N LYS A 225 21.35 13.92 -26.71
CA LYS A 225 20.27 13.65 -25.75
C LYS A 225 20.37 14.54 -24.50
N VAL A 226 19.25 14.66 -23.83
CA VAL A 226 19.12 15.27 -22.49
C VAL A 226 18.67 14.18 -21.54
N ARG A 227 19.29 14.06 -20.37
CA ARG A 227 18.91 13.11 -19.33
C ARG A 227 18.03 13.80 -18.30
N LEU A 228 16.88 13.19 -18.03
CA LEU A 228 16.02 13.55 -16.90
C LEU A 228 16.26 12.54 -15.78
N VAL A 229 16.69 13.01 -14.61
CA VAL A 229 16.87 12.17 -13.43
C VAL A 229 15.77 12.50 -12.44
N ILE A 230 15.10 11.45 -11.96
CA ILE A 230 13.97 11.54 -11.03
C ILE A 230 14.39 10.92 -9.71
N ASN A 231 14.15 11.63 -8.61
CA ASN A 231 14.34 11.13 -7.26
C ASN A 231 13.09 11.42 -6.43
N ALA A 232 12.66 10.42 -5.67
CA ALA A 232 11.59 10.54 -4.70
C ALA A 232 11.91 9.65 -3.50
N TYR A 233 11.45 10.01 -2.32
CA TYR A 233 11.75 9.29 -1.08
C TYR A 233 10.45 8.90 -0.39
N PHE A 234 10.25 7.60 -0.18
CA PHE A 234 9.06 7.03 0.43
C PHE A 234 9.40 5.96 1.44
N ASP A 235 8.51 5.77 2.40
CA ASP A 235 8.40 4.55 3.21
C ASP A 235 6.93 4.29 3.51
N ALA A 236 6.60 3.05 3.84
CA ALA A 236 5.24 2.67 4.20
C ALA A 236 5.26 1.57 5.25
N LYS A 237 4.51 1.76 6.33
CA LYS A 237 4.34 0.75 7.37
C LYS A 237 2.95 0.80 7.98
N PRO A 238 2.39 -0.35 8.38
CA PRO A 238 1.18 -0.37 9.17
C PRO A 238 1.45 0.20 10.57
N ARG A 239 0.57 1.07 11.05
CA ARG A 239 0.61 1.61 12.41
C ARG A 239 0.28 0.52 13.45
N ARG A 240 -0.60 -0.39 13.07
CA ARG A 240 -0.99 -1.59 13.82
C ARG A 240 -0.96 -2.78 12.86
N ALA A 241 -0.18 -3.80 13.18
CA ALA A 241 -0.10 -5.00 12.35
C ALA A 241 -1.43 -5.77 12.34
N GLU A 242 -2.12 -5.80 13.48
CA GLU A 242 -3.40 -6.47 13.67
C GLU A 242 -4.54 -5.85 12.86
N SER A 243 -4.37 -4.64 12.32
CA SER A 243 -5.37 -4.00 11.44
C SER A 243 -5.46 -4.63 10.05
N PHE A 244 -4.65 -5.65 9.76
CA PHE A 244 -4.59 -6.28 8.45
C PHE A 244 -4.48 -7.80 8.54
N VAL A 245 -5.40 -8.49 7.87
CA VAL A 245 -5.30 -9.91 7.59
C VAL A 245 -4.85 -10.09 6.14
N LYS A 246 -3.86 -10.96 5.93
CA LYS A 246 -3.17 -11.10 4.64
C LYS A 246 -3.10 -12.57 4.25
N LYS A 247 -3.50 -12.87 3.01
CA LYS A 247 -3.40 -14.22 2.44
C LYS A 247 -2.88 -14.18 1.01
N ILE A 248 -2.21 -15.23 0.59
CA ILE A 248 -1.87 -15.51 -0.82
C ILE A 248 -2.57 -16.81 -1.17
N LEU A 249 -3.57 -16.75 -2.05
CA LEU A 249 -4.40 -17.90 -2.41
C LEU A 249 -3.65 -18.91 -3.28
N ALA A 250 -4.09 -20.16 -3.26
CA ALA A 250 -3.55 -21.25 -4.07
C ALA A 250 -3.77 -21.06 -5.60
#